data_afc8c007ec6836a76d37a73380cd3fdb
#
_entry.id   afc8c007ec6836a76d37a73380cd3fdb
#
_cell.length_a   1.000
_cell.length_b   1.000
_cell.length_c   1.000
_cell.angle_alpha   90.00
_cell.angle_beta   90.00
_cell.angle_gamma   90.00
#
_symmetry.space_group_name_H-M   'P 1'
#
loop_
_entity.id
_entity.type
_entity.pdbx_description
1 polymer ?
#
loop_
_entity_poly.entity_id
_entity_poly.type
_entity_poly.pdbx_seq_one_letter_code
_entity_poly.pdbx_strand_id
1 'polypeptide(L)'
;MVAEMDRYGIEKSVVSYMDNTVVEQAVKRFPDRFVGITWANPYEGDKAVETVVREVREHCFQGIKLHPLLNAFTANDAVVHPLMEVAQQMDLPVFIHSGHPPFSLPHSIIQLAEDFPKVRIVMVHMGHGNGIYIQAAIDLSKKHDNVYLETSGMPMHTKIREAYNTVGNERVFWGSDAPFHHYRVEMLRTEVCGLPESALENIFYRNIKRFLAL
;
A
#
# COMPACT_ATOMS: atom_id res chain seq x y z
N MET A 1 -6.90 12.99 -13.19
CA MET A 1 -5.83 12.61 -12.25
C MET A 1 -4.53 13.33 -12.58
N VAL A 2 -3.89 13.20 -13.77
CA VAL A 2 -2.60 13.85 -14.09
C VAL A 2 -2.60 15.36 -13.83
N ALA A 3 -3.62 16.10 -14.31
CA ALA A 3 -3.70 17.55 -14.06
C ALA A 3 -3.75 17.92 -12.56
N GLU A 4 -4.37 17.10 -11.72
CA GLU A 4 -4.34 17.31 -10.27
C GLU A 4 -2.97 16.94 -9.68
N MET A 5 -2.32 15.91 -10.19
CA MET A 5 -0.94 15.59 -9.78
C MET A 5 -0.01 16.77 -10.10
N ASP A 6 -0.12 17.36 -11.31
CA ASP A 6 0.66 18.53 -11.71
C ASP A 6 0.42 19.74 -10.79
N ARG A 7 -0.86 19.96 -10.44
CA ARG A 7 -1.25 21.05 -9.54
C ARG A 7 -0.63 20.94 -8.15
N TYR A 8 -0.41 19.72 -7.66
CA TYR A 8 0.14 19.46 -6.33
C TYR A 8 1.59 18.99 -6.33
N GLY A 9 2.29 19.08 -7.47
CA GLY A 9 3.70 18.70 -7.59
C GLY A 9 3.98 17.21 -7.42
N ILE A 10 3.00 16.35 -7.72
CA ILE A 10 3.16 14.90 -7.66
C ILE A 10 3.74 14.41 -8.98
N GLU A 11 4.98 14.00 -8.96
CA GLU A 11 5.70 13.54 -10.14
C GLU A 11 5.16 12.18 -10.62
N LYS A 12 5.04 11.21 -9.72
CA LYS A 12 4.63 9.84 -10.04
C LYS A 12 3.70 9.28 -8.95
N SER A 13 2.77 8.43 -9.33
CA SER A 13 1.85 7.76 -8.40
C SER A 13 1.82 6.26 -8.63
N VAL A 14 1.79 5.50 -7.55
CA VAL A 14 1.43 4.08 -7.55
C VAL A 14 -0.10 3.99 -7.57
N VAL A 15 -0.65 3.26 -8.52
CA VAL A 15 -2.11 3.22 -8.77
C VAL A 15 -2.65 1.80 -8.87
N SER A 16 -3.84 1.61 -8.31
CA SER A 16 -4.63 0.38 -8.44
C SER A 16 -6.11 0.71 -8.60
N TYR A 17 -6.84 -0.15 -9.28
CA TYR A 17 -8.29 -0.06 -9.41
C TYR A 17 -8.86 -1.47 -9.60
N MET A 18 -10.14 -1.67 -9.21
CA MET A 18 -10.81 -2.98 -9.30
C MET A 18 -10.84 -3.57 -10.72
N ASP A 19 -10.86 -2.72 -11.72
CA ASP A 19 -10.69 -3.10 -13.12
C ASP A 19 -9.26 -2.78 -13.56
N ASN A 20 -8.42 -3.81 -13.65
CA ASN A 20 -7.02 -3.67 -14.03
C ASN A 20 -6.85 -3.04 -15.43
N THR A 21 -7.83 -3.20 -16.35
CA THR A 21 -7.73 -2.61 -17.70
C THR A 21 -7.68 -1.08 -17.66
N VAL A 22 -8.29 -0.45 -16.67
CA VAL A 22 -8.20 1.00 -16.43
C VAL A 22 -6.78 1.40 -16.05
N VAL A 23 -6.13 0.60 -15.19
CA VAL A 23 -4.75 0.84 -14.76
C VAL A 23 -3.78 0.60 -15.91
N GLU A 24 -3.97 -0.48 -16.70
CA GLU A 24 -3.20 -0.77 -17.92
C GLU A 24 -3.22 0.43 -18.90
N GLN A 25 -4.42 0.95 -19.17
CA GLN A 25 -4.58 2.11 -20.06
C GLN A 25 -3.89 3.37 -19.49
N ALA A 26 -3.99 3.58 -18.18
CA ALA A 26 -3.35 4.71 -17.50
C ALA A 26 -1.82 4.62 -17.60
N VAL A 27 -1.24 3.47 -17.25
CA VAL A 27 0.22 3.22 -17.32
C VAL A 27 0.70 3.33 -18.78
N LYS A 28 0.00 2.72 -19.73
CA LYS A 28 0.34 2.81 -21.16
C LYS A 28 0.31 4.25 -21.69
N ARG A 29 -0.67 5.04 -21.26
CA ARG A 29 -0.81 6.44 -21.70
C ARG A 29 0.18 7.39 -21.04
N PHE A 30 0.56 7.11 -19.80
CA PHE A 30 1.41 7.98 -18.97
C PHE A 30 2.46 7.16 -18.21
N PRO A 31 3.40 6.49 -18.91
CA PRO A 31 4.34 5.55 -18.30
C PRO A 31 5.30 6.22 -17.30
N ASP A 32 5.61 7.50 -17.50
CA ASP A 32 6.45 8.27 -16.58
C ASP A 32 5.71 8.78 -15.35
N ARG A 33 4.37 8.67 -15.33
CA ARG A 33 3.52 9.23 -14.27
C ARG A 33 2.87 8.15 -13.38
N PHE A 34 2.68 6.94 -13.87
CA PHE A 34 1.99 5.88 -13.14
C PHE A 34 2.81 4.61 -13.03
N VAL A 35 2.75 3.99 -11.86
CA VAL A 35 3.19 2.62 -11.60
C VAL A 35 1.96 1.81 -11.26
N GLY A 36 1.64 0.80 -12.07
CA GLY A 36 0.48 -0.06 -11.84
C GLY A 36 0.76 -1.13 -10.80
N ILE A 37 -0.23 -1.42 -9.95
CA ILE A 37 -0.28 -2.61 -9.12
C ILE A 37 -1.59 -3.36 -9.36
N THR A 38 -1.53 -4.68 -9.45
CA THR A 38 -2.63 -5.56 -9.84
C THR A 38 -3.66 -5.68 -8.73
N TRP A 39 -4.89 -5.30 -8.96
CA TRP A 39 -5.98 -5.69 -8.08
C TRP A 39 -6.27 -7.19 -8.24
N ALA A 40 -6.23 -7.94 -7.15
CA ALA A 40 -6.50 -9.36 -7.14
C ALA A 40 -7.58 -9.74 -6.12
N ASN A 41 -8.55 -10.55 -6.57
CA ASN A 41 -9.55 -11.15 -5.69
C ASN A 41 -9.17 -12.61 -5.42
N PRO A 42 -8.81 -12.99 -4.18
CA PRO A 42 -8.33 -14.35 -3.88
C PRO A 42 -9.39 -15.43 -4.15
N TYR A 43 -10.68 -15.10 -4.11
CA TYR A 43 -11.75 -16.06 -4.43
C TYR A 43 -11.81 -16.46 -5.91
N GLU A 44 -11.07 -15.79 -6.79
CA GLU A 44 -10.93 -16.22 -8.19
C GLU A 44 -9.92 -17.36 -8.37
N GLY A 45 -9.23 -17.78 -7.29
CA GLY A 45 -8.29 -18.90 -7.30
C GLY A 45 -7.18 -18.75 -8.35
N ASP A 46 -6.96 -19.79 -9.16
CA ASP A 46 -5.90 -19.81 -10.18
C ASP A 46 -5.99 -18.63 -11.16
N LYS A 47 -7.21 -18.18 -11.49
CA LYS A 47 -7.41 -17.02 -12.37
C LYS A 47 -6.83 -15.74 -11.77
N ALA A 48 -6.90 -15.56 -10.44
CA ALA A 48 -6.29 -14.39 -9.79
C ALA A 48 -4.76 -14.44 -9.93
N VAL A 49 -4.16 -15.62 -9.76
CA VAL A 49 -2.71 -15.85 -9.93
C VAL A 49 -2.31 -15.58 -11.39
N GLU A 50 -3.03 -16.15 -12.37
CA GLU A 50 -2.80 -15.91 -13.80
C GLU A 50 -2.89 -14.42 -14.17
N THR A 51 -3.87 -13.71 -13.58
CA THR A 51 -4.02 -12.27 -13.78
C THR A 51 -2.79 -11.53 -13.26
N VAL A 52 -2.31 -11.81 -12.04
CA VAL A 52 -1.09 -11.19 -11.50
C VAL A 52 0.10 -11.43 -12.42
N VAL A 53 0.33 -12.68 -12.84
CA VAL A 53 1.45 -13.03 -13.72
C VAL A 53 1.38 -12.29 -15.05
N ARG A 54 0.19 -12.19 -15.65
CA ARG A 54 -0.03 -11.46 -16.90
C ARG A 54 0.26 -9.97 -16.73
N GLU A 55 -0.33 -9.31 -15.72
CA GLU A 55 -0.16 -7.88 -15.51
C GLU A 55 1.31 -7.49 -15.28
N VAL A 56 2.05 -8.31 -14.54
CA VAL A 56 3.47 -8.08 -14.32
C VAL A 56 4.28 -8.26 -15.61
N ARG A 57 4.03 -9.34 -16.38
CA ARG A 57 4.83 -9.67 -17.56
C ARG A 57 4.52 -8.80 -18.77
N GLU A 58 3.24 -8.48 -18.99
CA GLU A 58 2.78 -7.79 -20.20
C GLU A 58 2.60 -6.29 -19.98
N HIS A 59 2.28 -5.86 -18.76
CA HIS A 59 1.96 -4.47 -18.44
C HIS A 59 2.92 -3.82 -17.44
N CYS A 60 3.98 -4.54 -17.01
CA CYS A 60 5.02 -4.05 -16.08
C CYS A 60 4.47 -3.60 -14.73
N PHE A 61 3.39 -4.21 -14.23
CA PHE A 61 2.88 -3.92 -12.92
C PHE A 61 3.87 -4.36 -11.83
N GLN A 62 3.96 -3.61 -10.73
CA GLN A 62 5.02 -3.76 -9.75
C GLN A 62 4.51 -4.16 -8.37
N GLY A 63 3.36 -4.83 -8.28
CA GLY A 63 2.82 -5.30 -7.01
C GLY A 63 1.40 -5.82 -7.12
N ILE A 64 0.90 -6.31 -6.00
CA ILE A 64 -0.46 -6.85 -5.86
C ILE A 64 -1.23 -5.98 -4.87
N LYS A 65 -2.46 -5.58 -5.20
CA LYS A 65 -3.42 -4.95 -4.30
C LYS A 65 -4.45 -5.96 -3.84
N LEU A 66 -4.57 -6.13 -2.54
CA LEU A 66 -5.62 -6.88 -1.88
C LEU A 66 -6.56 -5.93 -1.13
N HIS A 67 -7.86 -6.18 -1.22
CA HIS A 67 -8.85 -5.38 -0.52
C HIS A 67 -9.82 -6.28 0.27
N PRO A 68 -9.43 -6.70 1.49
CA PRO A 68 -10.19 -7.65 2.29
C PRO A 68 -11.65 -7.23 2.53
N LEU A 69 -11.91 -5.93 2.77
CA LEU A 69 -13.27 -5.43 3.00
C LEU A 69 -14.16 -5.57 1.74
N LEU A 70 -13.69 -5.17 0.57
CA LEU A 70 -14.51 -5.22 -0.65
C LEU A 70 -14.70 -6.62 -1.19
N ASN A 71 -13.73 -7.50 -1.00
CA ASN A 71 -13.79 -8.88 -1.46
C ASN A 71 -14.23 -9.86 -0.35
N ALA A 72 -14.55 -9.35 0.86
CA ALA A 72 -15.12 -10.08 2.00
C ALA A 72 -14.29 -11.31 2.45
N PHE A 73 -12.96 -11.18 2.59
CA PHE A 73 -12.07 -12.18 3.19
C PHE A 73 -11.27 -11.57 4.35
N THR A 74 -10.79 -12.38 5.27
CA THR A 74 -9.83 -11.92 6.29
C THR A 74 -8.42 -11.96 5.72
N ALA A 75 -7.58 -10.97 6.07
CA ALA A 75 -6.26 -10.82 5.48
C ALA A 75 -5.36 -12.06 5.66
N ASN A 76 -5.54 -12.82 6.74
CA ASN A 76 -4.83 -14.07 7.06
C ASN A 76 -5.56 -15.35 6.62
N ASP A 77 -6.61 -15.24 5.82
CA ASP A 77 -7.34 -16.41 5.32
C ASP A 77 -6.47 -17.20 4.33
N ALA A 78 -6.54 -18.53 4.41
CA ALA A 78 -5.79 -19.42 3.51
C ALA A 78 -6.10 -19.20 2.02
N VAL A 79 -7.26 -18.65 1.69
CA VAL A 79 -7.61 -18.28 0.30
C VAL A 79 -6.65 -17.26 -0.31
N VAL A 80 -5.92 -16.50 0.54
CA VAL A 80 -4.93 -15.49 0.11
C VAL A 80 -3.58 -16.13 -0.24
N HIS A 81 -3.26 -17.33 0.28
CA HIS A 81 -1.95 -17.95 0.16
C HIS A 81 -1.45 -18.09 -1.29
N PRO A 82 -2.24 -18.54 -2.29
CA PRO A 82 -1.76 -18.61 -3.66
C PRO A 82 -1.26 -17.28 -4.23
N LEU A 83 -1.88 -16.16 -3.85
CA LEU A 83 -1.43 -14.82 -4.22
C LEU A 83 -0.14 -14.41 -3.50
N MET A 84 0.04 -14.83 -2.25
CA MET A 84 1.28 -14.60 -1.51
C MET A 84 2.44 -15.45 -2.04
N GLU A 85 2.17 -16.68 -2.47
CA GLU A 85 3.15 -17.55 -3.09
C GLU A 85 3.66 -16.97 -4.41
N VAL A 86 2.77 -16.49 -5.29
CA VAL A 86 3.20 -15.82 -6.53
C VAL A 86 3.91 -14.49 -6.25
N ALA A 87 3.49 -13.74 -5.23
CA ALA A 87 4.19 -12.54 -4.79
C ALA A 87 5.63 -12.86 -4.37
N GLN A 88 5.83 -13.93 -3.59
CA GLN A 88 7.16 -14.38 -3.18
C GLN A 88 8.02 -14.86 -4.36
N GLN A 89 7.43 -15.62 -5.30
CA GLN A 89 8.14 -16.15 -6.47
C GLN A 89 8.61 -15.06 -7.43
N MET A 90 7.83 -13.99 -7.56
CA MET A 90 8.09 -12.88 -8.49
C MET A 90 8.70 -11.64 -7.80
N ASP A 91 9.04 -11.74 -6.50
CA ASP A 91 9.52 -10.62 -5.66
C ASP A 91 8.60 -9.38 -5.69
N LEU A 92 7.29 -9.60 -5.67
CA LEU A 92 6.30 -8.52 -5.71
C LEU A 92 5.90 -8.09 -4.30
N PRO A 93 5.80 -6.79 -4.01
CA PRO A 93 5.16 -6.31 -2.80
C PRO A 93 3.64 -6.48 -2.87
N VAL A 94 3.03 -6.70 -1.70
CA VAL A 94 1.57 -6.82 -1.56
C VAL A 94 1.02 -5.64 -0.74
N PHE A 95 0.13 -4.87 -1.34
CA PHE A 95 -0.53 -3.72 -0.75
C PHE A 95 -1.90 -4.14 -0.22
N ILE A 96 -2.09 -4.15 1.10
CA ILE A 96 -3.30 -4.64 1.75
C ILE A 96 -4.06 -3.48 2.39
N HIS A 97 -5.31 -3.27 1.99
CA HIS A 97 -6.20 -2.33 2.65
C HIS A 97 -6.42 -2.73 4.11
N SER A 98 -6.23 -1.80 5.06
CA SER A 98 -6.23 -2.10 6.49
C SER A 98 -7.24 -1.29 7.31
N GLY A 99 -7.54 -1.78 8.53
CA GLY A 99 -8.28 -1.04 9.54
C GLY A 99 -9.80 -1.25 9.56
N HIS A 100 -10.34 -2.18 8.80
CA HIS A 100 -11.76 -2.49 8.77
C HIS A 100 -12.05 -3.88 9.37
N PRO A 101 -12.61 -3.95 10.60
CA PRO A 101 -13.00 -5.22 11.20
C PRO A 101 -14.22 -5.83 10.47
N PRO A 102 -14.34 -7.16 10.40
CA PRO A 102 -13.35 -8.14 10.89
C PRO A 102 -12.24 -8.43 9.88
N PHE A 103 -12.32 -7.90 8.65
CA PHE A 103 -11.59 -8.39 7.48
C PHE A 103 -10.11 -8.00 7.43
N SER A 104 -9.78 -6.75 7.79
CA SER A 104 -8.44 -6.20 7.57
C SER A 104 -7.82 -5.57 8.82
N LEU A 105 -7.95 -6.25 9.96
CA LEU A 105 -7.30 -5.83 11.19
C LEU A 105 -5.76 -5.93 11.05
N PRO A 106 -5.00 -5.01 11.66
CA PRO A 106 -3.53 -5.08 11.67
C PRO A 106 -3.00 -6.44 12.11
N HIS A 107 -3.61 -7.07 13.12
CA HIS A 107 -3.23 -8.40 13.61
C HIS A 107 -3.31 -9.49 12.54
N SER A 108 -4.38 -9.50 11.73
CA SER A 108 -4.53 -10.47 10.63
C SER A 108 -3.48 -10.25 9.53
N ILE A 109 -3.16 -8.99 9.23
CA ILE A 109 -2.12 -8.65 8.25
C ILE A 109 -0.73 -9.06 8.76
N ILE A 110 -0.46 -8.86 10.04
CA ILE A 110 0.81 -9.30 10.66
C ILE A 110 0.94 -10.82 10.66
N GLN A 111 -0.13 -11.55 10.97
CA GLN A 111 -0.10 -13.01 10.88
C GLN A 111 0.24 -13.48 9.46
N LEU A 112 -0.35 -12.87 8.42
CA LEU A 112 0.02 -13.14 7.04
C LEU A 112 1.49 -12.80 6.76
N ALA A 113 2.02 -11.72 7.35
CA ALA A 113 3.43 -11.34 7.21
C ALA A 113 4.39 -12.33 7.89
N GLU A 114 3.98 -12.98 8.97
CA GLU A 114 4.71 -14.06 9.65
C GLU A 114 4.73 -15.33 8.81
N ASP A 115 3.61 -15.67 8.18
CA ASP A 115 3.49 -16.83 7.29
C ASP A 115 4.32 -16.67 6.00
N PHE A 116 4.49 -15.42 5.54
CA PHE A 116 5.24 -15.07 4.32
C PHE A 116 6.35 -14.04 4.57
N PRO A 117 7.39 -14.37 5.36
CA PRO A 117 8.40 -13.41 5.81
C PRO A 117 9.28 -12.82 4.70
N LYS A 118 9.27 -13.42 3.51
CA LYS A 118 10.00 -12.91 2.34
C LYS A 118 9.17 -11.95 1.49
N VAL A 119 7.86 -11.87 1.72
CA VAL A 119 6.98 -10.95 0.99
C VAL A 119 6.95 -9.61 1.70
N ARG A 120 7.21 -8.54 0.96
CA ARG A 120 7.08 -7.17 1.45
C ARG A 120 5.60 -6.77 1.46
N ILE A 121 5.04 -6.48 2.62
CA ILE A 121 3.63 -6.13 2.79
C ILE A 121 3.49 -4.66 3.15
N VAL A 122 2.70 -3.91 2.38
CA VAL A 122 2.33 -2.53 2.68
C VAL A 122 0.93 -2.53 3.31
N MET A 123 0.86 -2.14 4.58
CA MET A 123 -0.40 -1.93 5.28
C MET A 123 -0.97 -0.56 4.88
N VAL A 124 -1.83 -0.56 3.85
CA VAL A 124 -2.44 0.65 3.29
C VAL A 124 -3.37 1.26 4.33
N HIS A 125 -3.32 2.57 4.51
CA HIS A 125 -4.04 3.36 5.53
C HIS A 125 -3.59 3.12 6.98
N MET A 126 -2.49 2.41 7.22
CA MET A 126 -1.90 2.10 8.54
C MET A 126 -2.92 1.93 9.69
N GLY A 127 -3.94 1.09 9.47
CA GLY A 127 -4.99 0.83 10.47
C GLY A 127 -6.21 1.75 10.39
N HIS A 128 -6.26 2.67 9.42
CA HIS A 128 -7.40 3.53 9.06
C HIS A 128 -8.10 4.20 10.27
N GLY A 129 -9.34 4.64 10.15
CA GLY A 129 -10.11 5.56 11.00
C GLY A 129 -10.15 5.35 12.54
N ASN A 130 -9.64 4.28 13.12
CA ASN A 130 -9.70 4.03 14.57
C ASN A 130 -8.32 4.04 15.21
N GLY A 131 -8.15 4.87 16.24
CA GLY A 131 -6.88 5.04 16.96
C GLY A 131 -6.30 3.74 17.55
N ILE A 132 -7.14 2.78 17.95
CA ILE A 132 -6.69 1.47 18.45
C ILE A 132 -6.01 0.67 17.33
N TYR A 133 -6.59 0.66 16.13
CA TYR A 133 -6.02 -0.07 14.99
C TYR A 133 -4.78 0.63 14.43
N ILE A 134 -4.77 1.98 14.42
CA ILE A 134 -3.59 2.76 14.05
C ILE A 134 -2.43 2.44 15.00
N GLN A 135 -2.69 2.41 16.31
CA GLN A 135 -1.67 2.04 17.30
C GLN A 135 -1.19 0.60 17.10
N ALA A 136 -2.12 -0.34 16.90
CA ALA A 136 -1.78 -1.74 16.63
C ALA A 136 -0.93 -1.89 15.36
N ALA A 137 -1.24 -1.15 14.28
CA ALA A 137 -0.45 -1.16 13.06
C ALA A 137 1.01 -0.74 13.33
N ILE A 138 1.23 0.31 14.11
CA ILE A 138 2.56 0.80 14.48
C ILE A 138 3.30 -0.22 15.34
N ASP A 139 2.70 -0.65 16.44
CA ASP A 139 3.34 -1.49 17.45
C ASP A 139 3.71 -2.88 16.92
N LEU A 140 2.83 -3.46 16.10
CA LEU A 140 3.05 -4.76 15.50
C LEU A 140 4.09 -4.69 14.38
N SER A 141 4.02 -3.68 13.50
CA SER A 141 4.98 -3.52 12.41
C SER A 141 6.41 -3.25 12.88
N LYS A 142 6.59 -2.79 14.12
CA LYS A 142 7.92 -2.62 14.73
C LYS A 142 8.75 -3.91 14.73
N LYS A 143 8.10 -5.05 14.88
CA LYS A 143 8.73 -6.37 15.03
C LYS A 143 8.84 -7.15 13.71
N HIS A 144 8.32 -6.60 12.62
CA HIS A 144 8.21 -7.29 11.33
C HIS A 144 8.81 -6.43 10.21
N ASP A 145 10.07 -6.70 9.86
CA ASP A 145 10.82 -5.86 8.90
C ASP A 145 10.28 -5.92 7.48
N ASN A 146 9.46 -6.92 7.17
CA ASN A 146 8.76 -7.05 5.89
C ASN A 146 7.45 -6.26 5.83
N VAL A 147 7.04 -5.52 6.90
CA VAL A 147 5.81 -4.73 6.93
C VAL A 147 6.11 -3.24 6.86
N TYR A 148 5.43 -2.56 5.95
CA TYR A 148 5.52 -1.14 5.65
C TYR A 148 4.16 -0.47 5.89
N LEU A 149 4.14 0.81 6.24
CA LEU A 149 2.92 1.57 6.55
C LEU A 149 2.70 2.67 5.51
N GLU A 150 1.47 2.79 5.01
CA GLU A 150 1.07 3.85 4.09
C GLU A 150 0.01 4.73 4.76
N THR A 151 0.12 6.07 4.61
CA THR A 151 -0.53 7.05 5.48
C THR A 151 -1.87 7.58 5.00
N SER A 152 -2.34 7.23 3.80
CA SER A 152 -3.60 7.79 3.26
C SER A 152 -4.82 7.48 4.14
N GLY A 153 -5.75 8.42 4.21
CA GLY A 153 -7.00 8.25 4.95
C GLY A 153 -6.88 8.12 6.47
N MET A 154 -5.67 8.07 7.02
CA MET A 154 -5.42 7.95 8.46
C MET A 154 -5.57 9.34 9.12
N PRO A 155 -6.48 9.52 10.10
CA PRO A 155 -6.88 10.86 10.55
C PRO A 155 -5.86 11.57 11.46
N MET A 156 -4.93 10.84 12.10
CA MET A 156 -4.12 11.34 13.21
C MET A 156 -2.69 11.71 12.80
N HIS A 157 -2.46 12.98 12.40
CA HIS A 157 -1.14 13.45 11.94
C HIS A 157 0.03 13.10 12.87
N THR A 158 -0.17 13.12 14.20
CA THR A 158 0.88 12.76 15.18
C THR A 158 1.30 11.31 15.10
N LYS A 159 0.42 10.42 14.61
CA LYS A 159 0.71 9.00 14.42
C LYS A 159 1.64 8.74 13.23
N ILE A 160 1.72 9.64 12.26
CA ILE A 160 2.71 9.57 11.17
C ILE A 160 4.12 9.69 11.75
N ARG A 161 4.36 10.68 12.62
CA ARG A 161 5.63 10.86 13.31
C ARG A 161 5.97 9.65 14.19
N GLU A 162 4.99 9.16 14.94
CA GLU A 162 5.17 7.98 15.79
C GLU A 162 5.54 6.75 14.97
N ALA A 163 4.83 6.49 13.87
CA ALA A 163 5.13 5.41 12.96
C ALA A 163 6.57 5.50 12.42
N TYR A 164 6.93 6.66 11.87
CA TYR A 164 8.28 6.90 11.33
C TYR A 164 9.39 6.62 12.36
N ASN A 165 9.21 7.08 13.60
CA ASN A 165 10.18 6.87 14.67
C ASN A 165 10.19 5.45 15.23
N THR A 166 9.09 4.71 15.07
CA THR A 166 8.90 3.38 15.67
C THR A 166 9.29 2.25 14.73
N VAL A 167 8.82 2.30 13.48
CA VAL A 167 9.07 1.23 12.51
C VAL A 167 10.36 1.46 11.70
N GLY A 168 10.92 2.65 11.76
CA GLY A 168 12.12 3.04 11.02
C GLY A 168 11.83 3.95 9.84
N ASN A 169 12.85 4.74 9.48
CA ASN A 169 12.77 5.84 8.54
C ASN A 169 12.56 5.43 7.05
N GLU A 170 12.60 4.14 6.75
CA GLU A 170 12.47 3.61 5.39
C GLU A 170 11.13 2.93 5.14
N ARG A 171 10.32 2.70 6.19
CA ARG A 171 9.13 1.85 6.11
C ARG A 171 7.79 2.59 6.21
N VAL A 172 7.79 3.92 6.08
CA VAL A 172 6.57 4.73 6.03
C VAL A 172 6.48 5.43 4.68
N PHE A 173 5.33 5.31 4.02
CA PHE A 173 5.04 5.90 2.72
C PHE A 173 3.88 6.87 2.81
N TRP A 174 3.95 7.95 2.06
CA TRP A 174 2.81 8.82 1.83
C TRP A 174 1.91 8.25 0.73
N GLY A 175 0.60 8.38 0.91
CA GLY A 175 -0.39 8.17 -0.12
C GLY A 175 -1.53 9.17 -0.02
N SER A 176 -2.32 9.24 -1.06
CA SER A 176 -3.46 10.16 -1.12
C SER A 176 -4.82 9.48 -1.13
N ASP A 177 -4.88 8.21 -1.56
CA ASP A 177 -6.14 7.50 -1.83
C ASP A 177 -7.10 8.30 -2.74
N ALA A 178 -6.51 9.12 -3.65
CA ALA A 178 -7.30 9.92 -4.59
C ALA A 178 -8.06 9.03 -5.58
N PRO A 179 -9.32 9.34 -5.92
CA PRO A 179 -10.02 10.61 -5.66
C PRO A 179 -10.85 10.65 -4.36
N PHE A 180 -10.82 9.61 -3.52
CA PHE A 180 -11.61 9.56 -2.27
C PHE A 180 -11.16 10.62 -1.28
N HIS A 181 -9.86 10.87 -1.18
CA HIS A 181 -9.28 11.94 -0.39
C HIS A 181 -8.61 12.98 -1.28
N HIS A 182 -8.59 14.22 -0.80
CA HIS A 182 -8.01 15.33 -1.54
C HIS A 182 -6.49 15.40 -1.30
N TYR A 183 -5.68 15.49 -2.35
CA TYR A 183 -4.21 15.54 -2.28
C TYR A 183 -3.69 16.52 -1.23
N ARG A 184 -4.18 17.77 -1.23
CA ARG A 184 -3.72 18.80 -0.29
C ARG A 184 -4.01 18.45 1.16
N VAL A 185 -5.11 17.77 1.46
CA VAL A 185 -5.46 17.35 2.82
C VAL A 185 -4.47 16.28 3.31
N GLU A 186 -4.18 15.28 2.48
CA GLU A 186 -3.24 14.22 2.83
C GLU A 186 -1.81 14.74 2.94
N MET A 187 -1.38 15.67 2.05
CA MET A 187 -0.08 16.34 2.14
C MET A 187 0.03 17.15 3.42
N LEU A 188 -0.96 18.01 3.71
CA LEU A 188 -0.96 18.84 4.91
C LEU A 188 -0.86 17.99 6.19
N ARG A 189 -1.59 16.89 6.25
CA ARG A 189 -1.53 15.97 7.41
C ARG A 189 -0.11 15.45 7.65
N THR A 190 0.62 15.14 6.60
CA THR A 190 2.02 14.70 6.68
C THR A 190 2.95 15.87 7.00
N GLU A 191 2.78 17.01 6.36
CA GLU A 191 3.59 18.24 6.60
C GLU A 191 3.55 18.69 8.07
N VAL A 192 2.37 18.63 8.71
CA VAL A 192 2.17 19.08 10.10
C VAL A 192 2.45 18.01 11.17
N CYS A 193 2.94 16.83 10.79
CA CYS A 193 3.17 15.73 11.74
C CYS A 193 4.32 15.98 12.72
N GLY A 194 5.13 17.04 12.49
CA GLY A 194 6.22 17.44 13.38
C GLY A 194 7.53 16.70 13.15
N LEU A 195 7.73 16.14 11.95
CA LEU A 195 8.99 15.58 11.48
C LEU A 195 9.83 16.66 10.76
N PRO A 196 11.17 16.54 10.75
CA PRO A 196 12.04 17.43 9.96
C PRO A 196 11.87 17.18 8.46
N GLU A 197 12.24 18.17 7.63
CA GLU A 197 12.12 18.13 6.18
C GLU A 197 12.73 16.88 5.54
N SER A 198 13.91 16.47 5.97
CA SER A 198 14.56 15.25 5.46
C SER A 198 13.76 13.97 5.72
N ALA A 199 13.00 13.90 6.80
CA ALA A 199 12.10 12.79 7.09
C ALA A 199 10.81 12.87 6.24
N LEU A 200 10.29 14.08 6.02
CA LEU A 200 9.16 14.31 5.11
C LEU A 200 9.51 13.88 3.67
N GLU A 201 10.70 14.21 3.18
CA GLU A 201 11.19 13.73 1.88
C GLU A 201 11.26 12.20 1.80
N ASN A 202 11.67 11.53 2.87
CA ASN A 202 11.65 10.06 2.90
C ASN A 202 10.22 9.53 2.73
N ILE A 203 9.26 10.06 3.50
CA ILE A 203 7.87 9.63 3.48
C ILE A 203 7.21 9.93 2.12
N PHE A 204 7.42 11.14 1.58
CA PHE A 204 6.75 11.57 0.35
C PHE A 204 7.26 10.85 -0.91
N TYR A 205 8.57 10.53 -1.00
CA TYR A 205 9.07 9.95 -2.23
C TYR A 205 10.26 8.99 -2.11
N ARG A 206 11.26 9.23 -1.24
CA ARG A 206 12.48 8.43 -1.24
C ARG A 206 12.23 6.96 -0.87
N ASN A 207 11.35 6.74 0.10
CA ASN A 207 11.06 5.40 0.58
C ASN A 207 10.35 4.56 -0.49
N ILE A 208 9.27 5.06 -1.09
CA ILE A 208 8.54 4.32 -2.13
C ILE A 208 9.40 4.13 -3.39
N LYS A 209 10.22 5.13 -3.74
CA LYS A 209 11.16 5.04 -4.87
C LYS A 209 12.17 3.90 -4.67
N ARG A 210 12.76 3.80 -3.48
CA ARG A 210 13.67 2.69 -3.11
C ARG A 210 12.93 1.35 -3.07
N PHE A 211 11.75 1.33 -2.48
CA PHE A 211 10.93 0.12 -2.29
C PHE A 211 10.52 -0.54 -3.61
N LEU A 212 10.22 0.24 -4.64
CA LEU A 212 9.83 -0.21 -5.98
C LEU A 212 10.96 -0.11 -7.02
N ALA A 213 12.16 0.30 -6.62
CA ALA A 213 13.32 0.49 -7.51
C ALA A 213 13.04 1.41 -8.72
N LEU A 214 12.38 2.57 -8.48
CA LEU A 214 11.95 3.55 -9.49
C LEU A 214 13.05 4.57 -9.82
#